data_b421374ff63eb98e28b76b25b4114f4f
#
_entry.id   b421374ff63eb98e28b76b25b4114f4f
#
_cell.length_a   1.000
_cell.length_b   1.000
_cell.length_c   1.000
_cell.angle_alpha   90.00
_cell.angle_beta   90.00
_cell.angle_gamma   90.00
#
_symmetry.space_group_name_H-M   'P 1'
#
loop_
_entity.id
_entity.type
_entity.pdbx_description
1 polymer ?
#
loop_
_entity_poly.entity_id
_entity_poly.type
_entity_poly.pdbx_seq_one_letter_code
_entity_poly.pdbx_strand_id
1 'polypeptide(L)'
;LIRKDAITRRSFVKAVAAGLAATALPLRAAAKLNVGIGTYSYHNLSMDEMIVQLKALRVAEIEMSRGEFMLMNHPTEELFRSARTKLDRAGIRCVSYYTATIKEDRDLENAVRFARLLGSSNVTGDATGSILNRIDRRFTQEQLTFGIHNHYFKGEKFAYESPEDVLNALAGLSKTVGATADVGHFASCGHDPVDAVRKLGSRLILVHLKDIQAADGEVNVLLGTGISKIPAVMQELHRQNFAGLVAVEYEKEGDVNDDMRQDMEFARKLA
;
A
#
# COMPACT_ATOMS: atom_id res chain seq x y z
N LEU A 1 31.52 66.74 19.08
CA LEU A 1 32.22 66.19 17.88
C LEU A 1 31.84 64.70 17.70
N ILE A 2 30.93 64.45 16.78
CA ILE A 2 30.51 63.06 16.45
C ILE A 2 31.25 62.71 15.16
N ARG A 3 32.17 61.76 15.22
CA ARG A 3 32.80 61.17 14.03
C ARG A 3 31.80 60.29 13.29
N LYS A 4 31.51 60.59 12.03
CA LYS A 4 30.81 59.73 11.08
C LYS A 4 31.86 58.84 10.42
N ASP A 5 31.90 57.57 10.81
CA ASP A 5 32.69 56.57 10.09
C ASP A 5 31.91 56.14 8.84
N ALA A 6 32.43 56.48 7.67
CA ALA A 6 31.86 56.15 6.38
C ALA A 6 32.18 54.69 6.04
N ILE A 7 31.12 53.88 5.95
CA ILE A 7 31.22 52.52 5.45
C ILE A 7 31.62 52.57 3.97
N THR A 8 32.80 52.08 3.65
CA THR A 8 33.29 52.06 2.27
C THR A 8 32.59 51.00 1.42
N ARG A 9 32.37 51.29 0.12
CA ARG A 9 31.76 50.35 -0.85
C ARG A 9 32.42 48.97 -0.87
N ARG A 10 33.70 48.86 -0.50
CA ARG A 10 34.45 47.60 -0.41
C ARG A 10 34.00 46.71 0.76
N SER A 11 33.56 47.28 1.87
CA SER A 11 33.05 46.54 3.03
C SER A 11 31.67 45.99 2.77
N PHE A 12 30.86 46.70 1.99
CA PHE A 12 29.51 46.24 1.62
C PHE A 12 29.54 45.05 0.65
N VAL A 13 30.45 45.03 -0.33
CA VAL A 13 30.61 43.94 -1.30
C VAL A 13 31.14 42.67 -0.61
N LYS A 14 31.99 42.77 0.42
CA LYS A 14 32.45 41.60 1.20
C LYS A 14 31.37 41.01 2.10
N ALA A 15 30.44 41.81 2.60
CA ALA A 15 29.33 41.32 3.43
C ALA A 15 28.24 40.62 2.61
N VAL A 16 28.02 41.02 1.33
CA VAL A 16 27.05 40.38 0.43
C VAL A 16 27.60 39.08 -0.14
N ALA A 17 28.92 38.92 -0.30
CA ALA A 17 29.54 37.68 -0.79
C ALA A 17 29.59 36.55 0.25
N ALA A 18 29.47 36.88 1.55
CA ALA A 18 29.46 35.87 2.64
C ALA A 18 28.06 35.33 2.98
N GLY A 19 26.98 35.91 2.41
CA GLY A 19 25.59 35.55 2.72
C GLY A 19 24.91 34.59 1.73
N LEU A 20 25.59 34.13 0.67
CA LEU A 20 25.03 33.28 -0.39
C LEU A 20 25.71 31.92 -0.52
N ALA A 21 26.36 31.44 0.54
CA ALA A 21 26.55 30.00 0.70
C ALA A 21 25.22 29.40 1.20
N ALA A 22 24.18 29.43 0.36
CA ALA A 22 23.05 28.50 0.52
C ALA A 22 23.68 27.10 0.46
N THR A 23 23.80 26.46 1.60
CA THR A 23 24.09 25.03 1.68
C THR A 23 22.97 24.33 0.89
N ALA A 24 23.24 24.05 -0.38
CA ALA A 24 22.45 23.09 -1.12
C ALA A 24 22.56 21.80 -0.31
N LEU A 25 21.57 21.55 0.55
CA LEU A 25 21.40 20.22 1.12
C LEU A 25 21.38 19.27 -0.07
N PRO A 26 22.20 18.22 -0.07
CA PRO A 26 22.16 17.27 -1.16
C PRO A 26 20.71 16.80 -1.30
N LEU A 27 20.14 16.94 -2.51
CA LEU A 27 18.85 16.33 -2.83
C LEU A 27 19.04 14.84 -2.51
N ARG A 28 18.48 14.42 -1.38
CA ARG A 28 18.49 13.00 -1.02
C ARG A 28 17.73 12.32 -2.14
N ALA A 29 18.41 11.43 -2.89
CA ALA A 29 17.74 10.64 -3.90
C ALA A 29 16.48 10.05 -3.26
N ALA A 30 15.33 10.20 -3.91
CA ALA A 30 14.10 9.64 -3.41
C ALA A 30 14.33 8.14 -3.15
N ALA A 31 13.91 7.66 -1.99
CA ALA A 31 14.04 6.24 -1.68
C ALA A 31 13.21 5.47 -2.72
N LYS A 32 13.78 4.36 -3.21
CA LYS A 32 13.07 3.49 -4.14
C LYS A 32 11.83 2.93 -3.48
N LEU A 33 10.67 2.98 -4.17
CA LEU A 33 9.45 2.38 -3.69
C LEU A 33 9.57 0.85 -3.68
N ASN A 34 9.00 0.23 -2.66
CA ASN A 34 8.99 -1.22 -2.51
C ASN A 34 7.85 -1.82 -3.31
N VAL A 35 8.13 -2.35 -4.51
CA VAL A 35 7.13 -2.92 -5.41
C VAL A 35 7.09 -4.44 -5.27
N GLY A 36 5.90 -4.96 -4.92
CA GLY A 36 5.60 -6.38 -4.84
C GLY A 36 4.26 -6.72 -5.47
N ILE A 37 3.62 -7.80 -5.04
CA ILE A 37 2.38 -8.32 -5.64
C ILE A 37 1.34 -8.59 -4.55
N GLY A 38 0.08 -8.18 -4.83
CA GLY A 38 -1.13 -8.70 -4.19
C GLY A 38 -1.48 -10.05 -4.82
N THR A 39 -1.44 -11.12 -4.02
CA THR A 39 -1.54 -12.47 -4.57
C THR A 39 -2.92 -12.85 -5.05
N TYR A 40 -3.92 -12.00 -4.87
CA TYR A 40 -5.22 -12.18 -5.51
C TYR A 40 -5.11 -12.23 -7.04
N SER A 41 -4.12 -11.53 -7.61
CA SER A 41 -3.81 -11.62 -9.06
C SER A 41 -3.59 -13.05 -9.56
N TYR A 42 -3.21 -13.95 -8.67
CA TYR A 42 -2.97 -15.38 -8.96
C TYR A 42 -4.01 -16.30 -8.29
N HIS A 43 -5.25 -15.82 -8.10
CA HIS A 43 -6.29 -16.59 -7.42
C HIS A 43 -6.63 -17.94 -8.11
N ASN A 44 -6.35 -18.05 -9.41
CA ASN A 44 -6.56 -19.26 -10.20
C ASN A 44 -5.40 -20.28 -10.11
N LEU A 45 -4.26 -19.94 -9.52
CA LEU A 45 -3.09 -20.80 -9.42
C LEU A 45 -3.03 -21.49 -8.07
N SER A 46 -2.46 -22.68 -8.03
CA SER A 46 -2.05 -23.29 -6.76
C SER A 46 -0.92 -22.47 -6.12
N MET A 47 -0.67 -22.70 -4.81
CA MET A 47 0.41 -22.02 -4.10
C MET A 47 1.79 -22.27 -4.75
N ASP A 48 2.03 -23.46 -5.25
CA ASP A 48 3.31 -23.83 -5.87
C ASP A 48 3.48 -23.18 -7.25
N GLU A 49 2.44 -23.15 -8.07
CA GLU A 49 2.43 -22.45 -9.37
C GLU A 49 2.61 -20.94 -9.17
N MET A 50 1.91 -20.32 -8.22
CA MET A 50 2.10 -18.92 -7.87
C MET A 50 3.55 -18.62 -7.50
N ILE A 51 4.18 -19.45 -6.67
CA ILE A 51 5.59 -19.26 -6.27
C ILE A 51 6.52 -19.33 -7.49
N VAL A 52 6.24 -20.18 -8.47
CA VAL A 52 7.01 -20.21 -9.71
C VAL A 52 6.93 -18.87 -10.44
N GLN A 53 5.73 -18.27 -10.55
CA GLN A 53 5.54 -16.96 -11.19
C GLN A 53 6.22 -15.84 -10.39
N LEU A 54 6.04 -15.81 -9.07
CA LEU A 54 6.70 -14.82 -8.21
C LEU A 54 8.23 -14.85 -8.35
N LYS A 55 8.83 -16.04 -8.42
CA LYS A 55 10.27 -16.21 -8.65
C LYS A 55 10.69 -15.74 -10.04
N ALA A 56 9.93 -16.10 -11.08
CA ALA A 56 10.20 -15.65 -12.45
C ALA A 56 10.20 -14.12 -12.54
N LEU A 57 9.30 -13.46 -11.82
CA LEU A 57 9.20 -12.01 -11.69
C LEU A 57 10.18 -11.41 -10.68
N ARG A 58 11.00 -12.21 -9.98
CA ARG A 58 11.93 -11.75 -8.93
C ARG A 58 11.22 -10.92 -7.85
N VAL A 59 10.05 -11.35 -7.42
CA VAL A 59 9.28 -10.71 -6.35
C VAL A 59 9.85 -11.15 -5.01
N ALA A 60 10.20 -10.18 -4.16
CA ALA A 60 10.73 -10.44 -2.83
C ALA A 60 9.67 -10.31 -1.74
N GLU A 61 8.62 -9.53 -1.96
CA GLU A 61 7.58 -9.24 -0.98
C GLU A 61 6.19 -9.32 -1.59
N ILE A 62 5.26 -9.87 -0.82
CA ILE A 62 3.86 -10.03 -1.21
C ILE A 62 2.90 -9.61 -0.11
N GLU A 63 1.68 -9.27 -0.53
CA GLU A 63 0.49 -9.41 0.29
C GLU A 63 -0.17 -10.73 -0.03
N MET A 64 -0.47 -11.53 1.00
CA MET A 64 -1.24 -12.76 0.86
C MET A 64 -2.73 -12.44 0.87
N SER A 65 -3.35 -12.41 -0.31
CA SER A 65 -4.73 -11.99 -0.54
C SER A 65 -5.59 -13.02 -1.29
N ARG A 66 -5.20 -14.28 -1.29
CA ARG A 66 -5.96 -15.36 -1.93
C ARG A 66 -7.12 -15.82 -1.07
N GLY A 67 -8.22 -16.25 -1.72
CA GLY A 67 -9.45 -16.66 -1.05
C GLY A 67 -9.30 -17.76 0.00
N GLU A 68 -8.43 -18.75 -0.22
CA GLU A 68 -8.18 -19.83 0.74
C GLU A 68 -7.51 -19.37 2.04
N PHE A 69 -6.90 -18.17 2.07
CA PHE A 69 -6.29 -17.57 3.26
C PHE A 69 -7.22 -16.58 3.98
N MET A 70 -8.35 -16.23 3.38
CA MET A 70 -9.31 -15.33 4.02
C MET A 70 -10.12 -16.06 5.10
N LEU A 71 -10.47 -15.37 6.17
CA LEU A 71 -11.22 -15.93 7.30
C LEU A 71 -12.56 -16.54 6.89
N MET A 72 -13.25 -16.00 5.89
CA MET A 72 -14.52 -16.52 5.40
C MET A 72 -14.42 -17.91 4.76
N ASN A 73 -13.24 -18.33 4.35
CA ASN A 73 -12.99 -19.66 3.79
C ASN A 73 -12.48 -20.66 4.84
N HIS A 74 -12.63 -20.34 6.12
CA HIS A 74 -12.25 -21.19 7.25
C HIS A 74 -10.84 -21.75 7.16
N PRO A 75 -9.81 -20.91 7.00
CA PRO A 75 -8.43 -21.34 6.84
C PRO A 75 -7.93 -22.05 8.11
N THR A 76 -7.05 -23.03 7.92
CA THR A 76 -6.44 -23.79 9.01
C THR A 76 -5.03 -23.29 9.32
N GLU A 77 -4.54 -23.49 10.55
CA GLU A 77 -3.15 -23.17 10.89
C GLU A 77 -2.14 -23.92 10.03
N GLU A 78 -2.45 -25.17 9.66
CA GLU A 78 -1.60 -25.99 8.80
C GLU A 78 -1.39 -25.33 7.42
N LEU A 79 -2.47 -24.79 6.83
CA LEU A 79 -2.41 -24.04 5.57
C LEU A 79 -1.42 -22.87 5.68
N PHE A 80 -1.54 -22.05 6.74
CA PHE A 80 -0.66 -20.90 6.95
C PHE A 80 0.80 -21.30 7.22
N ARG A 81 1.05 -22.33 8.03
CA ARG A 81 2.39 -22.84 8.29
C ARG A 81 3.03 -23.42 7.02
N SER A 82 2.25 -24.15 6.22
CA SER A 82 2.70 -24.69 4.93
C SER A 82 3.06 -23.56 3.97
N ALA A 83 2.19 -22.56 3.82
CA ALA A 83 2.44 -21.40 2.98
C ALA A 83 3.70 -20.66 3.40
N ARG A 84 3.86 -20.37 4.70
CA ARG A 84 5.07 -19.75 5.25
C ARG A 84 6.32 -20.53 4.89
N THR A 85 6.31 -21.85 5.10
CA THR A 85 7.46 -22.71 4.78
C THR A 85 7.81 -22.66 3.30
N LYS A 86 6.81 -22.67 2.40
CA LYS A 86 7.03 -22.59 0.95
C LYS A 86 7.60 -21.23 0.53
N LEU A 87 7.06 -20.14 1.08
CA LEU A 87 7.55 -18.77 0.81
C LEU A 87 8.98 -18.58 1.32
N ASP A 88 9.31 -19.03 2.53
CA ASP A 88 10.66 -18.94 3.10
C ASP A 88 11.68 -19.69 2.24
N ARG A 89 11.35 -20.91 1.77
CA ARG A 89 12.20 -21.67 0.84
C ARG A 89 12.41 -20.96 -0.51
N ALA A 90 11.42 -20.16 -0.94
CA ALA A 90 11.50 -19.39 -2.16
C ALA A 90 12.23 -18.05 -1.98
N GLY A 91 12.54 -17.64 -0.74
CA GLY A 91 13.11 -16.33 -0.43
C GLY A 91 12.10 -15.18 -0.56
N ILE A 92 10.81 -15.47 -0.42
CA ILE A 92 9.71 -14.50 -0.56
C ILE A 92 9.14 -14.20 0.82
N ARG A 93 8.97 -12.92 1.17
CA ARG A 93 8.38 -12.48 2.42
C ARG A 93 6.90 -12.12 2.23
N CYS A 94 6.04 -12.65 3.09
CA CYS A 94 4.68 -12.17 3.23
C CYS A 94 4.71 -10.98 4.21
N VAL A 95 4.59 -9.76 3.71
CA VAL A 95 4.63 -8.55 4.55
C VAL A 95 3.23 -8.07 4.94
N SER A 96 2.22 -8.46 4.20
CA SER A 96 0.81 -8.20 4.48
C SER A 96 -0.04 -9.45 4.30
N TYR A 97 -1.04 -9.59 5.13
CA TYR A 97 -2.05 -10.62 5.06
C TYR A 97 -3.43 -9.98 4.89
N TYR A 98 -4.09 -10.25 3.78
CA TYR A 98 -5.45 -9.77 3.53
C TYR A 98 -6.44 -10.75 4.19
N THR A 99 -7.22 -10.25 5.17
CA THR A 99 -8.27 -10.99 5.83
C THR A 99 -9.66 -10.56 5.35
N ALA A 100 -10.67 -11.40 5.53
CA ALA A 100 -12.05 -10.98 5.37
C ALA A 100 -12.44 -9.94 6.44
N THR A 101 -13.66 -9.41 6.35
CA THR A 101 -14.17 -8.42 7.29
C THR A 101 -14.07 -8.88 8.74
N ILE A 102 -13.40 -8.09 9.59
CA ILE A 102 -13.34 -8.33 11.04
C ILE A 102 -14.60 -7.73 11.69
N LYS A 103 -15.51 -8.59 12.15
CA LYS A 103 -16.78 -8.18 12.76
C LYS A 103 -16.81 -8.37 14.27
N GLU A 104 -16.10 -9.36 14.79
CA GLU A 104 -16.12 -9.75 16.19
C GLU A 104 -14.72 -10.15 16.69
N ASP A 105 -14.58 -10.38 18.00
CA ASP A 105 -13.29 -10.72 18.62
C ASP A 105 -12.67 -11.99 18.08
N ARG A 106 -13.48 -12.98 17.70
CA ARG A 106 -12.97 -14.21 17.09
C ARG A 106 -12.25 -13.92 15.77
N ASP A 107 -12.82 -13.05 14.94
CA ASP A 107 -12.20 -12.68 13.66
C ASP A 107 -10.89 -11.91 13.91
N LEU A 108 -10.91 -10.99 14.89
CA LEU A 108 -9.73 -10.24 15.32
C LEU A 108 -8.59 -11.17 15.79
N GLU A 109 -8.87 -12.11 16.69
CA GLU A 109 -7.87 -13.05 17.19
C GLU A 109 -7.36 -13.98 16.08
N ASN A 110 -8.22 -14.39 15.15
CA ASN A 110 -7.80 -15.14 13.97
C ASN A 110 -6.89 -14.32 13.06
N ALA A 111 -7.22 -13.05 12.81
CA ALA A 111 -6.38 -12.17 12.00
C ALA A 111 -4.96 -12.02 12.59
N VAL A 112 -4.86 -11.80 13.91
CA VAL A 112 -3.59 -11.73 14.62
C VAL A 112 -2.82 -13.06 14.52
N ARG A 113 -3.50 -14.17 14.81
CA ARG A 113 -2.90 -15.51 14.78
C ARG A 113 -2.35 -15.85 13.40
N PHE A 114 -3.13 -15.65 12.36
CA PHE A 114 -2.74 -16.00 11.00
C PHE A 114 -1.65 -15.07 10.44
N ALA A 115 -1.70 -13.78 10.75
CA ALA A 115 -0.60 -12.87 10.44
C ALA A 115 0.73 -13.37 11.06
N ARG A 116 0.70 -13.79 12.32
CA ARG A 116 1.87 -14.37 13.00
C ARG A 116 2.37 -15.65 12.32
N LEU A 117 1.48 -16.55 11.93
CA LEU A 117 1.84 -17.78 11.23
C LEU A 117 2.50 -17.51 9.88
N LEU A 118 2.04 -16.51 9.13
CA LEU A 118 2.67 -16.07 7.89
C LEU A 118 3.95 -15.27 8.10
N GLY A 119 4.17 -14.74 9.32
CA GLY A 119 5.26 -13.80 9.62
C GLY A 119 5.00 -12.42 9.02
N SER A 120 3.73 -12.08 8.79
CA SER A 120 3.32 -10.77 8.32
C SER A 120 3.38 -9.74 9.45
N SER A 121 3.75 -8.51 9.13
CA SER A 121 3.71 -7.36 10.04
C SER A 121 2.48 -6.49 9.83
N ASN A 122 1.76 -6.72 8.74
CA ASN A 122 0.54 -5.98 8.40
C ASN A 122 -0.62 -6.93 8.12
N VAL A 123 -1.82 -6.49 8.43
CA VAL A 123 -3.09 -7.11 8.03
C VAL A 123 -3.90 -6.08 7.28
N THR A 124 -4.37 -6.44 6.10
CA THR A 124 -5.32 -5.66 5.29
C THR A 124 -6.72 -6.27 5.42
N GLY A 125 -7.75 -5.46 5.43
CA GLY A 125 -9.14 -5.95 5.44
C GLY A 125 -10.14 -4.86 5.78
N ASP A 126 -11.38 -5.30 5.95
CA ASP A 126 -12.50 -4.44 6.33
C ASP A 126 -12.82 -4.59 7.81
N ALA A 127 -13.14 -3.47 8.45
CA ALA A 127 -13.69 -3.41 9.80
C ALA A 127 -14.40 -2.07 9.99
N THR A 128 -15.52 -2.03 10.69
CA THR A 128 -16.33 -0.82 10.88
C THR A 128 -16.75 -0.63 12.33
N GLY A 129 -16.99 0.63 12.73
CA GLY A 129 -17.55 0.94 14.06
C GLY A 129 -16.60 0.61 15.20
N SER A 130 -17.15 0.12 16.31
CA SER A 130 -16.39 -0.05 17.57
C SER A 130 -15.31 -1.13 17.53
N ILE A 131 -15.34 -2.05 16.55
CA ILE A 131 -14.30 -3.08 16.41
C ILE A 131 -12.95 -2.46 16.07
N LEU A 132 -12.92 -1.31 15.36
CA LEU A 132 -11.69 -0.60 15.03
C LEU A 132 -10.89 -0.21 16.27
N ASN A 133 -11.55 0.22 17.35
CA ASN A 133 -10.87 0.53 18.61
C ASN A 133 -10.27 -0.72 19.28
N ARG A 134 -10.88 -1.89 19.09
CA ARG A 134 -10.34 -3.17 19.59
C ARG A 134 -9.16 -3.62 18.74
N ILE A 135 -9.26 -3.50 17.41
CA ILE A 135 -8.16 -3.74 16.49
C ILE A 135 -6.96 -2.85 16.87
N ASP A 136 -7.17 -1.54 17.04
CA ASP A 136 -6.11 -0.59 17.37
C ASP A 136 -5.34 -1.03 18.64
N ARG A 137 -6.06 -1.32 19.73
CA ARG A 137 -5.43 -1.80 20.97
C ARG A 137 -4.72 -3.13 20.81
N ARG A 138 -5.39 -4.11 20.17
CA ARG A 138 -4.87 -5.48 20.05
C ARG A 138 -3.65 -5.54 19.13
N PHE A 139 -3.71 -4.84 18.00
CA PHE A 139 -2.60 -4.77 17.05
C PHE A 139 -1.40 -3.99 17.60
N THR A 140 -1.64 -2.93 18.38
CA THR A 140 -0.56 -2.22 19.10
C THR A 140 0.18 -3.16 20.04
N GLN A 141 -0.54 -3.98 20.82
CA GLN A 141 0.06 -4.97 21.71
C GLN A 141 0.91 -6.01 20.96
N GLU A 142 0.48 -6.39 19.77
CA GLU A 142 1.17 -7.37 18.92
C GLU A 142 2.23 -6.75 18.02
N GLN A 143 2.39 -5.42 18.02
CA GLN A 143 3.29 -4.74 17.06
C GLN A 143 2.95 -5.07 15.59
N LEU A 144 1.66 -5.20 15.30
CA LEU A 144 1.12 -5.36 13.95
C LEU A 144 0.48 -4.04 13.52
N THR A 145 0.27 -3.85 12.23
CA THR A 145 -0.54 -2.77 11.67
C THR A 145 -1.78 -3.32 10.97
N PHE A 146 -2.86 -2.54 10.94
CA PHE A 146 -4.09 -2.87 10.22
C PHE A 146 -4.40 -1.79 9.19
N GLY A 147 -4.46 -2.18 7.91
CA GLY A 147 -4.85 -1.31 6.81
C GLY A 147 -6.33 -1.51 6.45
N ILE A 148 -7.16 -0.48 6.65
CA ILE A 148 -8.53 -0.46 6.13
C ILE A 148 -8.44 -0.44 4.61
N HIS A 149 -9.11 -1.39 3.95
CA HIS A 149 -9.16 -1.49 2.49
C HIS A 149 -10.44 -0.81 1.95
N ASN A 150 -10.30 0.03 0.92
CA ASN A 150 -11.43 0.59 0.20
C ASN A 150 -11.83 -0.34 -0.94
N HIS A 151 -13.12 -0.40 -1.21
CA HIS A 151 -13.70 -1.33 -2.17
C HIS A 151 -14.63 -0.66 -3.16
N TYR A 152 -14.81 -1.31 -4.30
CA TYR A 152 -15.84 -1.04 -5.29
C TYR A 152 -16.30 -2.33 -5.96
N PHE A 153 -17.61 -2.57 -5.95
CA PHE A 153 -18.28 -3.48 -6.88
C PHE A 153 -19.55 -2.81 -7.38
N LYS A 154 -19.81 -2.95 -8.66
CA LYS A 154 -20.97 -2.28 -9.31
C LYS A 154 -22.29 -2.74 -8.70
N GLY A 155 -23.07 -1.76 -8.24
CA GLY A 155 -24.37 -2.03 -7.61
C GLY A 155 -24.31 -2.43 -6.15
N GLU A 156 -23.12 -2.52 -5.55
CA GLU A 156 -22.92 -2.72 -4.12
C GLU A 156 -22.53 -1.42 -3.43
N LYS A 157 -22.78 -1.34 -2.10
CA LYS A 157 -22.39 -0.22 -1.27
C LYS A 157 -21.39 -0.68 -0.22
N PHE A 158 -20.24 -0.04 -0.19
CA PHE A 158 -19.17 -0.33 0.78
C PHE A 158 -19.05 0.77 1.83
N ALA A 159 -18.48 0.43 2.96
CA ALA A 159 -18.22 1.39 4.03
C ALA A 159 -17.12 2.41 3.65
N TYR A 160 -16.24 2.02 2.73
CA TYR A 160 -15.05 2.78 2.35
C TYR A 160 -14.96 2.91 0.83
N GLU A 161 -15.66 3.88 0.26
CA GLU A 161 -15.64 4.17 -1.17
C GLU A 161 -14.83 5.43 -1.50
N SER A 162 -14.66 6.32 -0.50
CA SER A 162 -13.90 7.56 -0.62
C SER A 162 -12.73 7.62 0.36
N PRO A 163 -11.68 8.42 0.08
CA PRO A 163 -10.61 8.66 1.05
C PRO A 163 -11.12 9.31 2.33
N GLU A 164 -12.19 10.10 2.27
CA GLU A 164 -12.85 10.72 3.42
C GLU A 164 -13.50 9.68 4.32
N ASP A 165 -14.14 8.65 3.77
CA ASP A 165 -14.71 7.56 4.56
C ASP A 165 -13.63 6.86 5.38
N VAL A 166 -12.49 6.57 4.76
CA VAL A 166 -11.34 5.96 5.43
C VAL A 166 -10.81 6.90 6.51
N LEU A 167 -10.57 8.18 6.21
CA LEU A 167 -10.06 9.15 7.18
C LEU A 167 -11.00 9.36 8.37
N ASN A 168 -12.32 9.38 8.12
CA ASN A 168 -13.34 9.48 9.19
C ASN A 168 -13.28 8.25 10.10
N ALA A 169 -13.12 7.05 9.55
CA ALA A 169 -12.98 5.83 10.35
C ALA A 169 -11.67 5.80 11.15
N LEU A 170 -10.60 6.42 10.65
CA LEU A 170 -9.30 6.52 11.31
C LEU A 170 -9.25 7.62 12.39
N ALA A 171 -10.29 8.44 12.50
CA ALA A 171 -10.31 9.53 13.48
C ALA A 171 -10.22 8.99 14.92
N GLY A 172 -9.27 9.51 15.71
CA GLY A 172 -9.04 9.09 17.08
C GLY A 172 -8.29 7.77 17.27
N LEU A 173 -7.99 7.04 16.20
CA LEU A 173 -7.18 5.82 16.24
C LEU A 173 -5.67 6.14 16.12
N SER A 174 -4.85 5.29 16.72
CA SER A 174 -3.39 5.39 16.62
C SER A 174 -2.91 5.12 15.18
N LYS A 175 -1.60 5.27 14.94
CA LYS A 175 -1.00 4.91 13.63
C LYS A 175 -0.93 3.41 13.37
N THR A 176 -1.28 2.59 14.35
CA THR A 176 -1.40 1.13 14.18
C THR A 176 -2.49 0.77 13.17
N VAL A 177 -3.59 1.56 13.14
CA VAL A 177 -4.64 1.43 12.13
C VAL A 177 -4.45 2.52 11.08
N GLY A 178 -4.37 2.14 9.83
CA GLY A 178 -4.20 3.05 8.69
C GLY A 178 -5.00 2.59 7.49
N ALA A 179 -4.54 2.94 6.30
CA ALA A 179 -5.20 2.63 5.05
C ALA A 179 -4.35 1.68 4.19
N THR A 180 -4.98 0.65 3.66
CA THR A 180 -4.56 -0.03 2.45
C THR A 180 -5.35 0.60 1.30
N ALA A 181 -4.70 1.44 0.51
CA ALA A 181 -5.36 2.21 -0.54
C ALA A 181 -5.33 1.44 -1.87
N ASP A 182 -6.49 0.97 -2.32
CA ASP A 182 -6.64 0.49 -3.69
C ASP A 182 -6.99 1.67 -4.61
N VAL A 183 -6.03 2.03 -5.46
CA VAL A 183 -6.15 3.20 -6.33
C VAL A 183 -7.13 2.96 -7.49
N GLY A 184 -7.30 1.69 -7.90
CA GLY A 184 -8.29 1.29 -8.90
C GLY A 184 -9.72 1.44 -8.36
N HIS A 185 -9.98 0.96 -7.15
CA HIS A 185 -11.28 1.10 -6.51
C HIS A 185 -11.65 2.56 -6.24
N PHE A 186 -10.70 3.42 -5.84
CA PHE A 186 -10.98 4.86 -5.75
C PHE A 186 -11.36 5.45 -7.11
N ALA A 187 -10.66 5.07 -8.18
CA ALA A 187 -10.99 5.52 -9.54
C ALA A 187 -12.35 5.00 -10.00
N SER A 188 -12.71 3.74 -9.68
CA SER A 188 -14.05 3.18 -9.94
C SER A 188 -15.15 3.98 -9.24
N CYS A 189 -14.92 4.40 -7.99
CA CYS A 189 -15.84 5.27 -7.23
C CYS A 189 -15.86 6.73 -7.73
N GLY A 190 -15.11 7.07 -8.78
CA GLY A 190 -15.05 8.42 -9.35
C GLY A 190 -14.16 9.39 -8.57
N HIS A 191 -13.33 8.92 -7.64
CA HIS A 191 -12.35 9.72 -6.93
C HIS A 191 -11.03 9.80 -7.69
N ASP A 192 -10.32 10.92 -7.57
CA ASP A 192 -8.96 11.06 -8.09
C ASP A 192 -7.98 10.23 -7.23
N PRO A 193 -7.34 9.18 -7.79
CA PRO A 193 -6.45 8.32 -6.99
C PRO A 193 -5.24 9.06 -6.43
N VAL A 194 -4.73 10.09 -7.14
CA VAL A 194 -3.60 10.90 -6.67
C VAL A 194 -4.00 11.74 -5.46
N ASP A 195 -5.21 12.33 -5.51
CA ASP A 195 -5.75 13.10 -4.40
C ASP A 195 -6.05 12.19 -3.20
N ALA A 196 -6.61 10.99 -3.44
CA ALA A 196 -6.84 9.99 -2.40
C ALA A 196 -5.55 9.61 -1.67
N VAL A 197 -4.49 9.24 -2.39
CA VAL A 197 -3.17 8.92 -1.82
C VAL A 197 -2.59 10.12 -1.08
N ARG A 198 -2.75 11.35 -1.61
CA ARG A 198 -2.30 12.58 -0.95
C ARG A 198 -3.02 12.83 0.37
N LYS A 199 -4.35 12.70 0.40
CA LYS A 199 -5.18 12.89 1.60
C LYS A 199 -4.85 11.87 2.69
N LEU A 200 -4.73 10.59 2.31
CA LEU A 200 -4.38 9.51 3.24
C LEU A 200 -2.99 9.71 3.85
N GLY A 201 -2.02 10.17 3.07
CA GLY A 201 -0.71 10.64 3.55
C GLY A 201 -0.04 9.67 4.51
N SER A 202 0.30 10.16 5.71
CA SER A 202 0.98 9.35 6.74
C SER A 202 0.12 8.23 7.37
N ARG A 203 -1.12 8.08 6.92
CA ARG A 203 -2.00 6.96 7.31
C ARG A 203 -1.92 5.79 6.34
N LEU A 204 -1.21 5.93 5.20
CA LEU A 204 -0.98 4.83 4.26
C LEU A 204 -0.07 3.77 4.88
N ILE A 205 -0.51 2.52 4.83
CA ILE A 205 0.23 1.32 5.25
C ILE A 205 0.66 0.53 4.01
N LEU A 206 -0.26 0.35 3.07
CA LEU A 206 -0.06 -0.40 1.84
C LEU A 206 -0.85 0.28 0.70
N VAL A 207 -0.39 0.10 -0.54
CA VAL A 207 -1.11 0.58 -1.74
C VAL A 207 -1.29 -0.59 -2.70
N HIS A 208 -2.52 -0.87 -3.10
CA HIS A 208 -2.81 -1.70 -4.26
C HIS A 208 -2.73 -0.86 -5.53
N LEU A 209 -1.80 -1.24 -6.39
CA LEU A 209 -1.59 -0.61 -7.67
C LEU A 209 -2.42 -1.38 -8.71
N LYS A 210 -3.63 -0.91 -8.92
CA LYS A 210 -4.63 -1.47 -9.83
C LYS A 210 -5.04 -0.39 -10.83
N ASP A 211 -5.11 -0.74 -12.11
CA ASP A 211 -5.63 0.18 -13.13
C ASP A 211 -6.92 -0.36 -13.72
N ILE A 212 -7.87 0.53 -13.95
CA ILE A 212 -9.21 0.20 -14.43
C ILE A 212 -9.56 0.98 -15.68
N GLN A 213 -10.44 0.41 -16.51
CA GLN A 213 -10.80 0.97 -17.81
C GLN A 213 -11.60 2.27 -17.71
N ALA A 214 -12.55 2.34 -16.78
CA ALA A 214 -13.50 3.46 -16.67
C ALA A 214 -14.06 3.59 -15.24
N ALA A 215 -14.51 4.77 -14.88
CA ALA A 215 -15.29 4.99 -13.66
C ALA A 215 -16.60 4.18 -13.71
N ASP A 216 -17.14 3.83 -12.55
CA ASP A 216 -18.27 2.91 -12.40
C ASP A 216 -18.04 1.56 -13.11
N GLY A 217 -16.75 1.13 -13.20
CA GLY A 217 -16.30 -0.08 -13.88
C GLY A 217 -15.41 -0.96 -13.01
N GLU A 218 -15.37 -2.24 -13.35
CA GLU A 218 -14.57 -3.29 -12.67
C GLU A 218 -13.51 -3.89 -13.59
N VAL A 219 -13.47 -3.46 -14.88
CA VAL A 219 -12.56 -4.04 -15.86
C VAL A 219 -11.15 -3.56 -15.58
N ASN A 220 -10.31 -4.47 -15.10
CA ASN A 220 -8.89 -4.24 -14.93
C ASN A 220 -8.18 -4.17 -16.29
N VAL A 221 -7.24 -3.24 -16.41
CA VAL A 221 -6.39 -3.05 -17.59
C VAL A 221 -4.92 -2.96 -17.15
N LEU A 222 -4.00 -3.11 -18.09
CA LEU A 222 -2.57 -2.97 -17.79
C LEU A 222 -2.25 -1.62 -17.18
N LEU A 223 -1.35 -1.59 -16.22
CA LEU A 223 -0.94 -0.39 -15.50
C LEU A 223 -0.49 0.72 -16.48
N GLY A 224 -1.07 1.89 -16.31
CA GLY A 224 -0.80 3.07 -17.13
C GLY A 224 -1.66 3.16 -18.40
N THR A 225 -2.58 2.22 -18.63
CA THR A 225 -3.50 2.26 -19.79
C THR A 225 -4.93 2.63 -19.42
N GLY A 226 -5.24 2.68 -18.13
CA GLY A 226 -6.55 3.04 -17.57
C GLY A 226 -6.63 4.43 -16.98
N ILE A 227 -7.57 4.61 -16.07
CA ILE A 227 -7.90 5.91 -15.48
C ILE A 227 -7.30 6.11 -14.07
N SER A 228 -6.60 5.11 -13.49
CA SER A 228 -6.06 5.18 -12.13
C SER A 228 -4.81 6.07 -12.00
N LYS A 229 -4.37 6.72 -13.08
CA LYS A 229 -3.26 7.70 -13.09
C LYS A 229 -1.97 7.15 -12.47
N ILE A 230 -1.64 5.90 -12.72
CA ILE A 230 -0.56 5.14 -12.07
C ILE A 230 0.77 5.92 -11.99
N PRO A 231 1.29 6.56 -13.07
CA PRO A 231 2.54 7.33 -12.95
C PRO A 231 2.47 8.48 -11.94
N ALA A 232 1.33 9.18 -11.87
CA ALA A 232 1.16 10.30 -10.94
C ALA A 232 0.96 9.81 -9.49
N VAL A 233 0.31 8.65 -9.28
CA VAL A 233 0.22 7.98 -7.98
C VAL A 233 1.62 7.63 -7.48
N MET A 234 2.45 6.99 -8.29
CA MET A 234 3.83 6.62 -7.94
C MET A 234 4.67 7.86 -7.61
N GLN A 235 4.53 8.93 -8.38
CA GLN A 235 5.19 10.20 -8.08
C GLN A 235 4.75 10.79 -6.73
N GLU A 236 3.47 10.71 -6.40
CA GLU A 236 2.95 11.18 -5.11
C GLU A 236 3.47 10.33 -3.95
N LEU A 237 3.57 9.00 -4.11
CA LEU A 237 4.18 8.08 -3.12
C LEU A 237 5.66 8.43 -2.89
N HIS A 238 6.43 8.72 -3.94
CA HIS A 238 7.80 9.22 -3.81
C HIS A 238 7.87 10.54 -3.03
N ARG A 239 6.99 11.49 -3.35
CA ARG A 239 6.93 12.78 -2.66
C ARG A 239 6.67 12.63 -1.15
N GLN A 240 5.87 11.61 -0.77
CA GLN A 240 5.58 11.28 0.63
C GLN A 240 6.67 10.46 1.31
N ASN A 241 7.71 10.00 0.58
CA ASN A 241 8.68 9.01 1.05
C ASN A 241 7.99 7.74 1.58
N PHE A 242 6.97 7.26 0.85
CA PHE A 242 6.23 6.08 1.25
C PHE A 242 7.15 4.87 1.35
N ALA A 243 7.09 4.15 2.48
CA ALA A 243 7.97 3.03 2.78
C ALA A 243 7.24 1.67 2.84
N GLY A 244 5.91 1.67 2.69
CA GLY A 244 5.11 0.45 2.67
C GLY A 244 5.22 -0.31 1.34
N LEU A 245 4.52 -1.43 1.26
CA LEU A 245 4.42 -2.20 0.02
C LEU A 245 3.51 -1.49 -0.99
N VAL A 246 3.99 -1.35 -2.22
CA VAL A 246 3.18 -1.04 -3.40
C VAL A 246 2.92 -2.37 -4.09
N ALA A 247 1.76 -2.94 -3.85
CA ALA A 247 1.37 -4.26 -4.35
C ALA A 247 0.66 -4.13 -5.69
N VAL A 248 1.27 -4.63 -6.76
CA VAL A 248 0.59 -4.75 -8.06
C VAL A 248 -0.52 -5.78 -7.93
N GLU A 249 -1.72 -5.40 -8.32
CA GLU A 249 -2.89 -6.26 -8.31
C GLU A 249 -3.65 -6.15 -9.64
N TYR A 250 -3.91 -7.32 -10.26
CA TYR A 250 -4.59 -7.43 -11.54
C TYR A 250 -5.65 -8.55 -11.47
N GLU A 251 -6.89 -8.14 -11.44
CA GLU A 251 -8.02 -9.04 -11.30
C GLU A 251 -8.63 -9.34 -12.67
N LYS A 252 -8.25 -10.47 -13.25
CA LYS A 252 -8.77 -10.94 -14.52
C LYS A 252 -8.90 -12.45 -14.48
N GLU A 253 -9.94 -12.95 -15.07
CA GLU A 253 -10.12 -14.39 -15.24
C GLU A 253 -9.09 -14.95 -16.22
N GLY A 254 -8.68 -16.22 -15.99
CA GLY A 254 -7.76 -16.94 -16.84
C GLY A 254 -6.27 -16.70 -16.53
N ASP A 255 -5.42 -16.87 -17.54
CA ASP A 255 -3.98 -16.69 -17.40
C ASP A 255 -3.61 -15.20 -17.41
N VAL A 256 -2.98 -14.74 -16.35
CA VAL A 256 -2.52 -13.36 -16.16
C VAL A 256 -0.99 -13.23 -16.17
N ASN A 257 -0.26 -14.28 -16.44
CA ASN A 257 1.21 -14.30 -16.29
C ASN A 257 1.91 -13.24 -17.14
N ASP A 258 1.51 -13.09 -18.40
CA ASP A 258 2.08 -12.07 -19.28
C ASP A 258 1.65 -10.65 -18.89
N ASP A 259 0.41 -10.46 -18.47
CA ASP A 259 -0.11 -9.17 -17.99
C ASP A 259 0.66 -8.75 -16.74
N MET A 260 0.79 -9.64 -15.76
CA MET A 260 1.55 -9.39 -14.53
C MET A 260 3.03 -9.10 -14.78
N ARG A 261 3.63 -9.73 -15.78
CA ARG A 261 5.00 -9.42 -16.17
C ARG A 261 5.14 -7.99 -16.68
N GLN A 262 4.22 -7.56 -17.55
CA GLN A 262 4.19 -6.19 -18.09
C GLN A 262 3.96 -5.17 -16.96
N ASP A 263 3.01 -5.44 -16.08
CA ASP A 263 2.66 -4.56 -14.95
C ASP A 263 3.82 -4.43 -13.95
N MET A 264 4.49 -5.53 -13.61
CA MET A 264 5.65 -5.50 -12.74
C MET A 264 6.84 -4.75 -13.35
N GLU A 265 7.07 -4.91 -14.67
CA GLU A 265 8.09 -4.15 -15.38
C GLU A 265 7.76 -2.65 -15.39
N PHE A 266 6.49 -2.31 -15.63
CA PHE A 266 6.02 -0.92 -15.63
C PHE A 266 6.13 -0.29 -14.26
N ALA A 267 5.61 -0.93 -13.21
CA ALA A 267 5.66 -0.43 -11.85
C ALA A 267 7.10 -0.21 -11.36
N ARG A 268 8.01 -1.14 -11.67
CA ARG A 268 9.43 -1.03 -11.30
C ARG A 268 10.19 0.09 -11.99
N LYS A 269 9.79 0.48 -13.21
CA LYS A 269 10.35 1.65 -13.91
C LYS A 269 9.95 2.96 -13.24
N LEU A 270 8.82 2.97 -12.52
CA LEU A 270 8.30 4.13 -11.81
C LEU A 270 8.76 4.17 -10.33
N ALA A 271 9.32 3.08 -9.80
CA ALA A 271 9.82 2.93 -8.43
C ALA A 271 11.27 3.44 -8.33
#